data_d33aaab1d6fa19c15a5c4b8fc622d787
#
_entry.id   d33aaab1d6fa19c15a5c4b8fc622d787
#
_cell.length_a   1.000
_cell.length_b   1.000
_cell.length_c   1.000
_cell.angle_alpha   90.00
_cell.angle_beta   90.00
_cell.angle_gamma   90.00
#
_symmetry.space_group_name_H-M   'P 1'
#
loop_
_entity.id
_entity.type
_entity.pdbx_description
1 polymer ?
#
loop_
_entity_poly.entity_id
_entity_poly.type
_entity_poly.pdbx_seq_one_letter_code
_entity_poly.pdbx_strand_id
1 'polypeptide(L)'
;MGLARPLPPSALEPQPLWPPTTPRPPKPTSFAPHARFRTIGVGSAARQRDRIRRNLGPAAAPPHDLSDPYSYDALSGSLAPIFATIGDVIDLGVPDGTLDKDDLSWRRWERFCSTAGTAPWRMNREAHSGADPLGYDRECRLLCAFLIWCYDDIQPRSKSSPAPKPESAYAMVCGVRRIHRRHNVTMVSCSQLSAVLKGITQAFIREHGAEALLPHRRQPLGPNLLRRLLAVPSGSTLGSRKLDWSSPLFLCLGCMFALGGATGFRKAEVALPANTPFDDKRLSRSSLLWYIDGALNADPPVALLLSLVPGRDFAVVKPPRSKADQDGTKFGALPIYLPFDPADPGNAALWLQRLETRFPCHGTRRSTLPLFFEEAVSHRPMSHVTVDTLLKHLLRCVLPEAEADRYSFHSFRAGFACALLAAGCPPGTIQALARWSSEESLKVYARLNPSDYAAWITKASTQRTDSTTTRHMPPLIDDYVIMESFLAAEDIFKRADDRLAAS
;
A
#
# COMPACT_ATOMS: atom_id res chain seq x y z
N MET A 1 -54.64 -27.17 3.86
CA MET A 1 -54.44 -25.82 4.42
C MET A 1 -53.59 -25.94 5.69
N GLY A 2 -52.29 -25.84 5.57
CA GLY A 2 -51.33 -25.88 6.64
C GLY A 2 -50.76 -24.48 6.89
N LEU A 3 -51.12 -23.88 8.00
CA LEU A 3 -50.61 -22.59 8.46
C LEU A 3 -49.14 -22.71 8.80
N ALA A 4 -48.27 -22.04 8.05
CA ALA A 4 -46.87 -21.88 8.38
C ALA A 4 -46.74 -21.06 9.68
N ARG A 5 -46.07 -21.64 10.69
CA ARG A 5 -45.67 -20.91 11.91
C ARG A 5 -44.63 -19.83 11.58
N PRO A 6 -44.77 -18.61 12.07
CA PRO A 6 -43.73 -17.59 11.93
C PRO A 6 -42.49 -18.03 12.73
N LEU A 7 -41.31 -17.86 12.11
CA LEU A 7 -40.03 -18.02 12.77
C LEU A 7 -39.86 -16.90 13.83
N PRO A 8 -39.26 -17.21 14.99
CA PRO A 8 -38.99 -16.20 15.99
C PRO A 8 -38.00 -15.18 15.47
N PRO A 9 -38.11 -13.88 15.86
CA PRO A 9 -37.16 -12.86 15.49
C PRO A 9 -35.78 -13.23 16.01
N SER A 10 -34.79 -13.24 15.13
CA SER A 10 -33.39 -13.47 15.48
C SER A 10 -32.90 -12.35 16.39
N ALA A 11 -32.82 -12.63 17.67
CA ALA A 11 -32.09 -11.81 18.63
C ALA A 11 -30.59 -12.00 18.44
N LEU A 12 -30.06 -11.46 17.36
CA LEU A 12 -28.64 -11.23 17.18
C LEU A 12 -28.41 -9.71 17.31
N GLU A 13 -28.58 -9.18 18.53
CA GLU A 13 -27.84 -7.98 18.88
C GLU A 13 -26.36 -8.32 18.82
N PRO A 14 -25.54 -7.58 18.07
CA PRO A 14 -24.10 -7.80 18.07
C PRO A 14 -23.57 -7.47 19.47
N GLN A 15 -23.26 -8.50 20.23
CA GLN A 15 -22.48 -8.33 21.45
C GLN A 15 -21.15 -7.67 21.07
N PRO A 16 -20.71 -6.63 21.79
CA PRO A 16 -19.43 -6.00 21.52
C PRO A 16 -18.33 -7.04 21.67
N LEU A 17 -17.59 -7.29 20.58
CA LEU A 17 -16.50 -8.28 20.46
C LEU A 17 -15.27 -7.97 21.32
N TRP A 18 -15.35 -6.99 22.23
CA TRP A 18 -14.25 -6.58 23.10
C TRP A 18 -14.68 -6.57 24.55
N PRO A 19 -13.85 -7.10 25.48
CA PRO A 19 -14.08 -6.89 26.89
C PRO A 19 -14.14 -5.39 27.18
N PRO A 20 -14.94 -4.95 28.16
CA PRO A 20 -15.06 -3.55 28.52
C PRO A 20 -13.66 -2.99 28.76
N THR A 21 -13.36 -1.88 28.09
CA THR A 21 -12.10 -1.18 28.26
C THR A 21 -11.90 -0.87 29.74
N THR A 22 -10.81 -1.36 30.31
CA THR A 22 -10.37 -0.96 31.66
C THR A 22 -10.41 0.56 31.74
N PRO A 23 -10.92 1.13 32.84
CA PRO A 23 -11.00 2.58 33.00
C PRO A 23 -9.63 3.20 32.73
N ARG A 24 -9.60 4.18 31.84
CA ARG A 24 -8.36 4.94 31.54
C ARG A 24 -7.82 5.48 32.86
N PRO A 25 -6.54 5.26 33.19
CA PRO A 25 -5.96 5.89 34.37
C PRO A 25 -6.13 7.40 34.27
N PRO A 26 -6.37 8.10 35.38
CA PRO A 26 -6.58 9.54 35.39
C PRO A 26 -5.37 10.23 34.73
N LYS A 27 -5.64 11.21 33.87
CA LYS A 27 -4.60 12.00 33.22
C LYS A 27 -3.71 12.60 34.29
N PRO A 28 -2.39 12.39 34.21
CA PRO A 28 -1.47 13.07 35.15
C PRO A 28 -1.61 14.58 34.98
N THR A 29 -1.86 15.26 36.08
CA THR A 29 -2.04 16.73 36.15
C THR A 29 -0.76 17.52 36.02
N SER A 30 0.40 16.88 35.86
CA SER A 30 1.67 17.54 35.60
C SER A 30 2.17 17.21 34.21
N PHE A 31 2.32 18.21 33.38
CA PHE A 31 3.01 18.14 32.11
C PHE A 31 4.50 17.86 32.37
N ALA A 32 4.90 16.60 32.19
CA ALA A 32 6.29 16.26 31.94
C ALA A 32 6.41 15.85 30.46
N PRO A 33 6.52 16.82 29.52
CA PRO A 33 6.52 16.54 28.08
C PRO A 33 7.70 15.66 27.63
N HIS A 34 8.76 15.61 28.43
CA HIS A 34 10.04 15.00 28.04
C HIS A 34 10.06 13.46 27.98
N ALA A 35 9.21 12.75 28.72
CA ALA A 35 9.28 11.28 28.78
C ALA A 35 8.69 10.60 27.51
N ARG A 36 7.68 11.17 26.89
CA ARG A 36 7.04 10.60 25.67
C ARG A 36 7.89 10.80 24.42
N PHE A 37 8.65 11.89 24.36
CA PHE A 37 9.50 12.19 23.20
C PHE A 37 10.87 11.49 23.23
N ARG A 38 11.33 11.00 24.39
CA ARG A 38 12.57 10.20 24.48
C ARG A 38 12.50 8.88 23.69
N THR A 39 11.32 8.26 23.63
CA THR A 39 11.10 7.04 22.82
C THR A 39 11.09 7.31 21.32
N ILE A 40 10.73 8.52 20.90
CA ILE A 40 10.76 8.95 19.50
C ILE A 40 12.19 9.09 19.00
N GLY A 41 13.07 9.71 19.81
CA GLY A 41 14.49 9.86 19.47
C GLY A 41 15.26 8.55 19.31
N VAL A 42 14.86 7.48 20.00
CA VAL A 42 15.45 6.14 19.85
C VAL A 42 15.11 5.52 18.48
N GLY A 43 13.88 5.71 18.00
CA GLY A 43 13.46 5.26 16.66
C GLY A 43 14.17 6.01 15.53
N SER A 44 14.39 7.31 15.69
CA SER A 44 15.13 8.17 14.78
C SER A 44 16.61 7.80 14.71
N ALA A 45 17.27 7.60 15.86
CA ALA A 45 18.66 7.16 15.91
C ALA A 45 18.88 5.77 15.27
N ALA A 46 17.89 4.88 15.33
CA ALA A 46 17.95 3.59 14.64
C ALA A 46 17.84 3.77 13.12
N ARG A 47 16.94 4.64 12.64
CA ARG A 47 16.81 4.96 11.19
C ARG A 47 18.04 5.69 10.67
N GLN A 48 18.60 6.61 11.42
CA GLN A 48 19.81 7.31 11.04
C GLN A 48 21.01 6.35 10.95
N ARG A 49 21.11 5.37 11.84
CA ARG A 49 22.08 4.26 11.73
C ARG A 49 21.87 3.38 10.52
N ASP A 50 20.62 3.09 10.16
CA ASP A 50 20.27 2.33 8.95
C ASP A 50 20.55 3.14 7.67
N ARG A 51 20.35 4.45 7.68
CA ARG A 51 20.77 5.36 6.59
C ARG A 51 22.28 5.36 6.41
N ILE A 52 23.03 5.44 7.49
CA ILE A 52 24.51 5.36 7.49
C ILE A 52 24.97 4.00 6.95
N ARG A 53 24.34 2.89 7.37
CA ARG A 53 24.64 1.54 6.87
C ARG A 53 24.37 1.37 5.37
N ARG A 54 23.41 2.11 4.81
CA ARG A 54 23.07 2.08 3.38
C ARG A 54 23.90 3.06 2.55
N ASN A 55 24.96 3.65 3.09
CA ASN A 55 25.74 4.75 2.46
C ASN A 55 24.87 5.94 2.04
N LEU A 56 23.76 6.14 2.72
CA LEU A 56 22.92 7.31 2.58
C LEU A 56 23.46 8.36 3.54
N GLY A 57 24.32 9.24 3.06
CA GLY A 57 24.75 10.40 3.83
C GLY A 57 23.53 11.15 4.37
N PRO A 58 23.62 11.81 5.54
CA PRO A 58 22.57 12.70 6.00
C PRO A 58 22.33 13.74 4.90
N ALA A 59 21.07 13.97 4.52
CA ALA A 59 20.73 15.16 3.77
C ALA A 59 21.24 16.34 4.63
N ALA A 60 22.22 17.08 4.13
CA ALA A 60 22.73 18.23 4.85
C ALA A 60 21.53 19.13 5.19
N ALA A 61 21.36 19.44 6.48
CA ALA A 61 20.32 20.38 6.88
C ALA A 61 20.51 21.69 6.09
N PRO A 62 19.43 22.38 5.73
CA PRO A 62 19.57 23.68 5.10
C PRO A 62 20.42 24.59 5.99
N PRO A 63 21.31 25.41 5.42
CA PRO A 63 22.08 26.36 6.19
C PRO A 63 21.12 27.29 6.94
N HIS A 64 21.28 27.38 8.26
CA HIS A 64 20.52 28.34 9.05
C HIS A 64 21.01 29.75 8.71
N ASP A 65 20.09 30.62 8.35
CA ASP A 65 20.38 32.04 8.25
C ASP A 65 20.42 32.62 9.70
N LEU A 66 21.60 32.75 10.21
CA LEU A 66 21.86 33.31 11.56
C LEU A 66 21.46 34.78 11.71
N SER A 67 21.11 35.46 10.60
CA SER A 67 20.62 36.85 10.61
C SER A 67 19.11 36.97 10.82
N ASP A 68 18.37 35.85 10.82
CA ASP A 68 16.92 35.82 11.08
C ASP A 68 16.66 36.12 12.58
N PRO A 69 15.95 37.22 12.95
CA PRO A 69 15.60 37.51 14.33
C PRO A 69 14.70 36.46 14.99
N TYR A 70 14.11 35.57 14.17
CA TYR A 70 13.37 34.38 14.60
C TYR A 70 14.24 33.12 14.60
N SER A 71 15.58 33.27 14.50
CA SER A 71 16.48 32.12 14.54
C SER A 71 16.31 31.35 15.86
N TYR A 72 16.56 30.06 15.82
CA TYR A 72 16.41 29.15 16.96
C TYR A 72 17.17 29.60 18.21
N ASP A 73 18.24 30.39 18.06
CA ASP A 73 19.07 30.88 19.18
C ASP A 73 18.37 31.93 20.03
N ALA A 74 17.32 32.61 19.50
CA ALA A 74 16.52 33.58 20.22
C ALA A 74 15.38 32.92 21.05
N LEU A 75 15.03 31.67 20.76
CA LEU A 75 14.00 30.93 21.49
C LEU A 75 14.69 30.25 22.70
N SER A 76 14.44 30.77 23.88
CA SER A 76 15.00 30.36 25.16
C SER A 76 15.16 28.85 25.31
N GLY A 77 16.22 28.37 25.93
CA GLY A 77 16.67 27.01 26.06
C GLY A 77 15.66 25.95 26.53
N SER A 78 14.45 26.36 27.00
CA SER A 78 13.38 25.45 27.39
C SER A 78 12.67 24.77 26.21
N LEU A 79 12.62 25.38 25.02
CA LEU A 79 11.99 24.84 23.82
C LEU A 79 12.97 24.18 22.85
N ALA A 80 14.26 24.46 22.95
CA ALA A 80 15.29 23.90 22.07
C ALA A 80 15.21 22.35 21.94
N PRO A 81 15.00 21.56 23.01
CA PRO A 81 14.85 20.12 22.90
C PRO A 81 13.61 19.69 22.10
N ILE A 82 12.55 20.48 22.14
CA ILE A 82 11.31 20.21 21.39
C ILE A 82 11.54 20.49 19.91
N PHE A 83 12.17 21.63 19.59
CA PHE A 83 12.50 21.98 18.21
C PHE A 83 13.45 20.96 17.55
N ALA A 84 14.44 20.47 18.29
CA ALA A 84 15.35 19.43 17.80
C ALA A 84 14.63 18.11 17.42
N THR A 85 13.44 17.85 17.96
CA THR A 85 12.68 16.62 17.66
C THR A 85 11.64 16.77 16.54
N ILE A 86 11.36 17.98 16.08
CA ILE A 86 10.30 18.24 15.06
C ILE A 86 10.60 17.46 13.79
N GLY A 87 11.82 17.52 13.27
CA GLY A 87 12.21 16.79 12.06
C GLY A 87 11.99 15.28 12.19
N ASP A 88 12.38 14.72 13.34
CA ASP A 88 12.21 13.31 13.65
C ASP A 88 10.72 12.91 13.70
N VAL A 89 9.87 13.76 14.28
CA VAL A 89 8.43 13.53 14.36
C VAL A 89 7.79 13.60 12.96
N ILE A 90 8.21 14.56 12.13
CA ILE A 90 7.75 14.66 10.74
C ILE A 90 8.14 13.41 9.97
N ASP A 91 9.38 12.95 10.10
CA ASP A 91 9.86 11.74 9.40
C ASP A 91 9.14 10.47 9.87
N LEU A 92 8.73 10.39 11.15
CA LEU A 92 7.89 9.29 11.65
C LEU A 92 6.53 9.20 10.97
N GLY A 93 5.97 10.34 10.54
CA GLY A 93 4.70 10.39 9.79
C GLY A 93 4.83 9.93 8.33
N VAL A 94 6.06 9.72 7.83
CA VAL A 94 6.30 9.34 6.43
C VAL A 94 6.65 7.85 6.32
N PRO A 95 6.01 7.08 5.42
CA PRO A 95 6.37 5.68 5.19
C PRO A 95 7.83 5.51 4.77
N ASP A 96 8.52 4.49 5.30
CA ASP A 96 9.93 4.21 4.98
C ASP A 96 10.19 4.11 3.47
N GLY A 97 9.30 3.45 2.72
CA GLY A 97 9.43 3.35 1.27
C GLY A 97 9.21 4.68 0.50
N THR A 98 8.65 5.69 1.16
CA THR A 98 8.56 7.07 0.62
C THR A 98 9.85 7.81 0.93
N LEU A 99 10.39 7.66 2.14
CA LEU A 99 11.69 8.21 2.52
C LEU A 99 12.80 7.71 1.59
N ASP A 100 12.87 6.38 1.32
CA ASP A 100 13.84 5.80 0.39
C ASP A 100 13.77 6.42 -1.03
N LYS A 101 12.55 6.68 -1.53
CA LYS A 101 12.35 7.32 -2.83
C LYS A 101 12.74 8.79 -2.82
N ASP A 102 12.44 9.48 -1.75
CA ASP A 102 12.80 10.88 -1.56
C ASP A 102 14.32 11.03 -1.48
N ASP A 103 15.01 10.16 -0.76
CA ASP A 103 16.48 10.13 -0.71
C ASP A 103 17.12 9.88 -2.09
N LEU A 104 16.51 9.00 -2.90
CA LEU A 104 16.97 8.80 -4.28
C LEU A 104 16.77 10.06 -5.13
N SER A 105 15.63 10.74 -4.95
CA SER A 105 15.32 12.00 -5.63
C SER A 105 16.31 13.09 -5.21
N TRP A 106 16.61 13.17 -3.93
CA TRP A 106 17.56 14.14 -3.38
C TRP A 106 18.97 13.98 -3.93
N ARG A 107 19.52 12.77 -3.95
CA ARG A 107 20.85 12.50 -4.51
C ARG A 107 20.94 12.89 -6.00
N ARG A 108 19.88 12.64 -6.78
CA ARG A 108 19.84 13.09 -8.16
C ARG A 108 19.80 14.61 -8.26
N TRP A 109 19.04 15.25 -7.39
CA TRP A 109 18.96 16.69 -7.30
C TRP A 109 20.32 17.33 -6.93
N GLU A 110 21.01 16.80 -5.92
CA GLU A 110 22.36 17.25 -5.53
C GLU A 110 23.35 17.13 -6.70
N ARG A 111 23.34 15.99 -7.40
CA ARG A 111 24.19 15.79 -8.57
C ARG A 111 23.87 16.78 -9.68
N PHE A 112 22.59 16.98 -9.99
CA PHE A 112 22.15 17.97 -10.97
C PHE A 112 22.56 19.39 -10.58
N CYS A 113 22.31 19.80 -9.33
CA CYS A 113 22.69 21.13 -8.84
C CYS A 113 24.20 21.35 -8.87
N SER A 114 25.00 20.34 -8.50
CA SER A 114 26.46 20.39 -8.63
C SER A 114 26.89 20.60 -10.07
N THR A 115 26.28 19.91 -11.04
CA THR A 115 26.55 20.09 -12.47
C THR A 115 26.12 21.47 -12.94
N ALA A 116 25.01 22.00 -12.43
CA ALA A 116 24.49 23.32 -12.78
C ALA A 116 25.19 24.48 -12.03
N GLY A 117 26.15 24.18 -11.14
CA GLY A 117 26.87 25.20 -10.35
C GLY A 117 25.97 25.95 -9.36
N THR A 118 24.93 25.29 -8.82
CA THR A 118 23.96 25.92 -7.90
C THR A 118 23.78 25.13 -6.63
N ALA A 119 23.33 25.79 -5.53
CA ALA A 119 23.05 25.12 -4.28
C ALA A 119 21.82 24.20 -4.36
N PRO A 120 21.81 23.04 -3.68
CA PRO A 120 20.66 22.14 -3.71
C PRO A 120 19.46 22.67 -2.92
N TRP A 121 19.68 23.47 -1.88
CA TRP A 121 18.59 24.10 -1.11
C TRP A 121 18.14 25.38 -1.80
N ARG A 122 16.83 25.47 -2.09
CA ARG A 122 16.23 26.59 -2.80
C ARG A 122 15.58 27.56 -1.81
N MET A 123 16.35 28.47 -1.25
CA MET A 123 15.94 29.37 -0.15
C MET A 123 15.57 30.80 -0.61
N ASN A 124 15.36 31.02 -1.90
CA ASN A 124 15.01 32.35 -2.41
C ASN A 124 13.56 32.72 -2.02
N ARG A 125 13.37 33.40 -0.90
CA ARG A 125 12.06 33.86 -0.39
C ARG A 125 11.45 34.92 -1.31
N GLU A 126 12.25 35.80 -1.92
CA GLU A 126 11.77 36.86 -2.80
C GLU A 126 11.17 36.32 -4.07
N ALA A 127 11.75 35.27 -4.66
CA ALA A 127 11.17 34.57 -5.79
C ALA A 127 9.80 33.95 -5.48
N HIS A 128 9.59 33.50 -4.23
CA HIS A 128 8.30 32.93 -3.79
C HIS A 128 7.22 33.99 -3.61
N SER A 129 7.58 35.15 -3.09
CA SER A 129 6.62 36.24 -2.85
C SER A 129 6.22 37.00 -4.10
N GLY A 130 6.83 36.70 -5.24
CA GLY A 130 6.66 37.47 -6.48
C GLY A 130 7.43 38.80 -6.50
N ALA A 131 8.19 39.10 -5.45
CA ALA A 131 9.02 40.31 -5.37
C ALA A 131 10.22 40.26 -6.33
N ASP A 132 10.68 39.05 -6.72
CA ASP A 132 11.73 38.84 -7.71
C ASP A 132 11.20 37.97 -8.89
N PRO A 133 10.57 38.58 -9.92
CA PRO A 133 10.07 37.85 -11.09
C PRO A 133 11.16 37.13 -11.90
N LEU A 134 12.37 37.69 -11.95
CA LEU A 134 13.49 37.07 -12.63
C LEU A 134 14.02 35.84 -11.84
N GLY A 135 14.07 35.95 -10.54
CA GLY A 135 14.38 34.83 -9.66
C GLY A 135 13.35 33.73 -9.78
N TYR A 136 12.06 34.06 -9.80
CA TYR A 136 10.98 33.09 -10.02
C TYR A 136 11.14 32.35 -11.34
N ASP A 137 11.36 33.06 -12.47
CA ASP A 137 11.55 32.42 -13.77
C ASP A 137 12.79 31.52 -13.78
N ARG A 138 13.88 31.96 -13.15
CA ARG A 138 15.11 31.17 -13.01
C ARG A 138 14.89 29.89 -12.22
N GLU A 139 14.16 29.93 -11.10
CA GLU A 139 13.80 28.75 -10.30
C GLU A 139 12.89 27.79 -11.09
N CYS A 140 11.91 28.32 -11.82
CA CYS A 140 11.04 27.51 -12.68
C CYS A 140 11.83 26.82 -13.78
N ARG A 141 12.73 27.52 -14.46
CA ARG A 141 13.61 26.93 -15.48
C ARG A 141 14.52 25.85 -14.92
N LEU A 142 15.05 26.06 -13.72
CA LEU A 142 15.88 25.05 -13.04
C LEU A 142 15.11 23.77 -12.76
N LEU A 143 13.87 23.86 -12.27
CA LEU A 143 13.02 22.70 -12.03
C LEU A 143 12.63 21.98 -13.32
N CYS A 144 12.34 22.74 -14.39
CA CYS A 144 12.05 22.17 -15.72
C CYS A 144 13.28 21.45 -16.29
N ALA A 145 14.47 22.06 -16.17
CA ALA A 145 15.72 21.44 -16.58
C ALA A 145 16.01 20.16 -15.80
N PHE A 146 15.76 20.15 -14.49
CA PHE A 146 15.91 18.95 -13.67
C PHE A 146 14.95 17.83 -14.11
N LEU A 147 13.70 18.16 -14.46
CA LEU A 147 12.74 17.19 -14.96
C LEU A 147 13.25 16.53 -16.25
N ILE A 148 13.74 17.32 -17.21
CA ILE A 148 14.30 16.83 -18.47
C ILE A 148 15.53 15.97 -18.19
N TRP A 149 16.46 16.48 -17.38
CA TRP A 149 17.68 15.75 -17.00
C TRP A 149 17.36 14.41 -16.31
N CYS A 150 16.35 14.36 -15.42
CA CYS A 150 15.90 13.11 -14.81
C CYS A 150 15.36 12.13 -15.84
N TYR A 151 14.63 12.62 -16.85
CA TYR A 151 14.09 11.76 -17.89
C TYR A 151 15.21 11.07 -18.68
N ASP A 152 16.29 11.77 -18.96
CA ASP A 152 17.46 11.24 -19.67
C ASP A 152 18.32 10.32 -18.78
N ASP A 153 18.43 10.61 -17.47
CA ASP A 153 19.29 9.87 -16.52
C ASP A 153 18.66 8.57 -15.99
N ILE A 154 17.32 8.48 -15.94
CA ILE A 154 16.63 7.33 -15.38
C ILE A 154 16.65 6.16 -16.37
N GLN A 155 17.14 5.01 -15.90
CA GLN A 155 17.03 3.77 -16.66
C GLN A 155 15.66 3.09 -16.41
N PRO A 156 15.05 2.47 -17.43
CA PRO A 156 13.81 1.74 -17.26
C PRO A 156 14.02 0.57 -16.29
N ARG A 157 13.07 0.36 -15.39
CA ARG A 157 13.13 -0.75 -14.42
C ARG A 157 12.95 -2.12 -15.06
N SER A 158 12.21 -2.19 -16.14
CA SER A 158 11.98 -3.42 -16.89
C SER A 158 12.83 -3.44 -18.14
N LYS A 159 13.51 -4.55 -18.39
CA LYS A 159 14.25 -4.77 -19.63
C LYS A 159 13.36 -4.75 -20.88
N SER A 160 12.06 -4.97 -20.70
CA SER A 160 11.06 -4.90 -21.79
C SER A 160 10.51 -3.49 -22.03
N SER A 161 10.86 -2.52 -21.20
CA SER A 161 10.45 -1.12 -21.41
C SER A 161 11.49 -0.41 -22.29
N PRO A 162 11.09 0.22 -23.40
CA PRO A 162 12.05 0.87 -24.31
C PRO A 162 12.74 2.09 -23.68
N ALA A 163 12.02 2.79 -22.79
CA ALA A 163 12.49 3.98 -22.09
C ALA A 163 11.81 4.14 -20.72
N PRO A 164 12.32 5.00 -19.82
CA PRO A 164 11.64 5.33 -18.59
C PRO A 164 10.34 6.08 -18.89
N LYS A 165 9.28 5.79 -18.12
CA LYS A 165 8.04 6.55 -18.26
C LYS A 165 8.22 7.99 -17.74
N PRO A 166 7.63 8.99 -18.43
CA PRO A 166 7.74 10.40 -18.07
C PRO A 166 7.37 10.69 -16.60
N GLU A 167 6.34 10.02 -16.07
CA GLU A 167 5.92 10.16 -14.68
C GLU A 167 7.00 9.74 -13.68
N SER A 168 7.94 8.87 -14.09
CA SER A 168 9.06 8.46 -13.22
C SER A 168 10.04 9.61 -13.01
N ALA A 169 10.27 10.43 -14.02
CA ALA A 169 11.07 11.64 -13.90
C ALA A 169 10.37 12.72 -13.07
N TYR A 170 9.08 12.92 -13.28
CA TYR A 170 8.28 13.85 -12.48
C TYR A 170 8.23 13.45 -11.00
N ALA A 171 8.17 12.16 -10.70
CA ALA A 171 8.23 11.67 -9.33
C ALA A 171 9.53 12.08 -8.59
N MET A 172 10.66 12.30 -9.31
CA MET A 172 11.90 12.82 -8.71
C MET A 172 11.72 14.28 -8.28
N VAL A 173 11.11 15.11 -9.12
CA VAL A 173 10.79 16.51 -8.77
C VAL A 173 9.89 16.55 -7.53
N CYS A 174 8.86 15.72 -7.48
CA CYS A 174 7.98 15.61 -6.31
C CYS A 174 8.73 15.17 -5.03
N GLY A 175 9.71 14.27 -5.16
CA GLY A 175 10.55 13.85 -4.06
C GLY A 175 11.39 15.00 -3.49
N VAL A 176 12.03 15.77 -4.35
CA VAL A 176 12.80 16.96 -3.96
C VAL A 176 11.91 17.99 -3.25
N ARG A 177 10.71 18.27 -3.79
CA ARG A 177 9.73 19.18 -3.15
C ARG A 177 9.31 18.70 -1.77
N ARG A 178 9.09 17.40 -1.60
CA ARG A 178 8.75 16.84 -0.27
C ARG A 178 9.86 17.01 0.74
N ILE A 179 11.13 16.82 0.32
CA ILE A 179 12.29 17.04 1.21
C ILE A 179 12.39 18.51 1.63
N HIS A 180 12.29 19.44 0.70
CA HIS A 180 12.29 20.87 1.03
C HIS A 180 11.18 21.20 2.03
N ARG A 181 9.94 20.75 1.76
CA ARG A 181 8.80 20.97 2.67
C ARG A 181 9.03 20.40 4.07
N ARG A 182 9.64 19.22 4.20
CA ARG A 182 9.97 18.63 5.51
C ARG A 182 10.94 19.48 6.31
N HIS A 183 11.79 20.22 5.63
CA HIS A 183 12.73 21.16 6.25
C HIS A 183 12.21 22.61 6.29
N ASN A 184 10.90 22.80 6.13
CA ASN A 184 10.25 24.11 6.11
C ASN A 184 10.83 25.06 5.05
N VAL A 185 11.34 24.50 3.96
CA VAL A 185 11.79 25.26 2.79
C VAL A 185 10.75 25.15 1.68
N THR A 186 10.17 26.27 1.30
CA THR A 186 9.19 26.32 0.22
C THR A 186 9.91 26.46 -1.12
N MET A 187 9.58 25.62 -2.09
CA MET A 187 10.03 25.76 -3.48
C MET A 187 8.96 26.48 -4.31
N VAL A 188 9.38 27.20 -5.34
CA VAL A 188 8.44 27.89 -6.24
C VAL A 188 7.39 26.94 -6.83
N SER A 189 6.14 27.41 -6.91
CA SER A 189 5.09 26.73 -7.64
C SER A 189 5.28 27.03 -9.13
N CYS A 190 5.73 26.04 -9.90
CA CYS A 190 6.08 26.20 -11.31
C CYS A 190 5.01 25.56 -12.20
N SER A 191 4.17 26.38 -12.85
CA SER A 191 3.14 25.93 -13.79
C SER A 191 3.74 25.31 -15.06
N GLN A 192 4.94 25.73 -15.46
CA GLN A 192 5.63 25.22 -16.65
C GLN A 192 6.00 23.71 -16.51
N LEU A 193 6.15 23.18 -15.29
CA LEU A 193 6.47 21.76 -15.09
C LEU A 193 5.44 20.83 -15.73
N SER A 194 4.16 21.16 -15.65
CA SER A 194 3.09 20.36 -16.27
C SER A 194 3.19 20.40 -17.79
N ALA A 195 3.50 21.56 -18.37
CA ALA A 195 3.69 21.72 -19.80
C ALA A 195 4.93 20.94 -20.29
N VAL A 196 6.04 21.01 -19.56
CA VAL A 196 7.26 20.24 -19.88
C VAL A 196 6.99 18.73 -19.77
N LEU A 197 6.31 18.27 -18.72
CA LEU A 197 5.93 16.85 -18.58
C LEU A 197 5.05 16.40 -19.75
N LYS A 198 4.07 17.22 -20.15
CA LYS A 198 3.22 16.95 -21.31
C LYS A 198 4.05 16.88 -22.60
N GLY A 199 5.02 17.77 -22.78
CA GLY A 199 5.95 17.75 -23.92
C GLY A 199 6.77 16.46 -23.97
N ILE A 200 7.38 16.06 -22.85
CA ILE A 200 8.12 14.79 -22.73
C ILE A 200 7.20 13.59 -23.02
N THR A 201 5.98 13.62 -22.51
CA THR A 201 4.99 12.56 -22.74
C THR A 201 4.64 12.44 -24.24
N GLN A 202 4.45 13.57 -24.94
CA GLN A 202 4.19 13.57 -26.37
C GLN A 202 5.41 13.09 -27.19
N ALA A 203 6.62 13.48 -26.79
CA ALA A 203 7.84 12.97 -27.40
C ALA A 203 7.95 11.44 -27.22
N PHE A 204 7.71 10.93 -26.00
CA PHE A 204 7.68 9.51 -25.71
C PHE A 204 6.65 8.75 -26.57
N ILE A 205 5.44 9.29 -26.73
CA ILE A 205 4.39 8.70 -27.58
C ILE A 205 4.83 8.65 -29.05
N ARG A 206 5.44 9.71 -29.56
CA ARG A 206 5.92 9.75 -30.94
C ARG A 206 7.01 8.72 -31.22
N GLU A 207 7.87 8.48 -30.25
CA GLU A 207 9.00 7.55 -30.40
C GLU A 207 8.61 6.09 -30.14
N HIS A 208 7.77 5.83 -29.12
CA HIS A 208 7.49 4.49 -28.65
C HIS A 208 6.04 4.04 -28.80
N GLY A 209 5.15 4.93 -29.28
CA GLY A 209 3.71 4.68 -29.37
C GLY A 209 2.97 4.90 -28.05
N ALA A 210 1.69 5.24 -28.13
CA ALA A 210 0.84 5.47 -26.95
C ALA A 210 0.70 4.23 -26.07
N GLU A 211 0.78 3.04 -26.65
CA GLU A 211 0.67 1.77 -25.93
C GLU A 211 1.80 1.57 -24.90
N ALA A 212 2.99 2.15 -25.15
CA ALA A 212 4.12 2.09 -24.23
C ALA A 212 3.84 2.82 -22.90
N LEU A 213 2.94 3.79 -22.88
CA LEU A 213 2.47 4.47 -21.66
C LEU A 213 1.48 3.63 -20.88
N LEU A 214 0.77 2.72 -21.53
CA LEU A 214 -0.24 1.92 -20.85
C LEU A 214 0.40 1.16 -19.68
N PRO A 215 -0.25 1.15 -18.52
CA PRO A 215 0.24 0.37 -17.41
C PRO A 215 0.21 -1.11 -17.79
N HIS A 216 1.33 -1.81 -17.64
CA HIS A 216 1.36 -3.28 -17.74
C HIS A 216 0.55 -3.87 -16.59
N ARG A 217 -0.77 -3.91 -16.80
CA ARG A 217 -1.68 -4.43 -15.79
C ARG A 217 -1.55 -5.94 -15.71
N ARG A 218 -1.32 -6.46 -14.51
CA ARG A 218 -1.30 -7.89 -14.26
C ARG A 218 -2.68 -8.47 -14.49
N GLN A 219 -2.73 -9.72 -15.00
CA GLN A 219 -3.98 -10.43 -15.17
C GLN A 219 -4.57 -10.80 -13.80
N PRO A 220 -5.90 -10.74 -13.62
CA PRO A 220 -6.54 -11.22 -12.40
C PRO A 220 -6.34 -12.72 -12.24
N LEU A 221 -5.88 -13.14 -11.05
CA LEU A 221 -5.80 -14.55 -10.70
C LEU A 221 -7.11 -14.94 -10.01
N GLY A 222 -8.06 -15.41 -10.81
CA GLY A 222 -9.39 -15.78 -10.34
C GLY A 222 -9.42 -17.13 -9.60
N PRO A 223 -10.56 -17.48 -8.97
CA PRO A 223 -10.71 -18.69 -8.15
C PRO A 223 -10.38 -19.99 -8.91
N ASN A 224 -10.74 -20.11 -10.18
CA ASN A 224 -10.47 -21.32 -10.98
C ASN A 224 -8.96 -21.52 -11.22
N LEU A 225 -8.22 -20.45 -11.51
CA LEU A 225 -6.77 -20.54 -11.68
C LEU A 225 -6.10 -20.84 -10.35
N LEU A 226 -6.58 -20.25 -9.23
CA LEU A 226 -6.10 -20.57 -7.89
C LEU A 226 -6.23 -22.06 -7.58
N ARG A 227 -7.42 -22.65 -7.82
CA ARG A 227 -7.65 -24.10 -7.62
C ARG A 227 -6.71 -24.94 -8.47
N ARG A 228 -6.49 -24.57 -9.73
CA ARG A 228 -5.51 -25.26 -10.61
C ARG A 228 -4.10 -25.19 -10.08
N LEU A 229 -3.66 -24.04 -9.56
CA LEU A 229 -2.33 -23.89 -8.93
C LEU A 229 -2.16 -24.79 -7.71
N LEU A 230 -3.17 -24.83 -6.83
CA LEU A 230 -3.16 -25.63 -5.61
C LEU A 230 -3.37 -27.14 -5.86
N ALA A 231 -3.86 -27.49 -7.04
CA ALA A 231 -4.02 -28.87 -7.50
C ALA A 231 -2.79 -29.43 -8.23
N VAL A 232 -1.72 -28.66 -8.41
CA VAL A 232 -0.48 -29.18 -9.00
C VAL A 232 0.03 -30.34 -8.13
N PRO A 233 0.28 -31.54 -8.71
CA PRO A 233 0.63 -32.71 -7.92
C PRO A 233 1.94 -32.55 -7.15
N SER A 234 1.99 -33.04 -5.91
CA SER A 234 3.26 -33.23 -5.19
C SER A 234 4.20 -34.11 -6.01
N GLY A 235 5.49 -33.78 -5.99
CA GLY A 235 6.51 -34.42 -6.85
C GLY A 235 6.81 -33.65 -8.14
N SER A 236 5.96 -32.69 -8.54
CA SER A 236 6.22 -31.82 -9.68
C SER A 236 7.50 -31.01 -9.48
N THR A 237 8.27 -30.80 -10.55
CA THR A 237 9.53 -30.05 -10.48
C THR A 237 9.27 -28.56 -10.67
N LEU A 238 9.67 -27.75 -9.71
CA LEU A 238 9.56 -26.29 -9.70
C LEU A 238 10.98 -25.67 -9.69
N GLY A 239 11.56 -25.49 -10.86
CA GLY A 239 12.97 -25.10 -10.99
C GLY A 239 13.88 -26.20 -10.43
N SER A 240 14.67 -25.89 -9.41
CA SER A 240 15.55 -26.85 -8.73
C SER A 240 14.87 -27.61 -7.57
N ARG A 241 13.60 -27.37 -7.28
CA ARG A 241 12.88 -27.95 -6.13
C ARG A 241 11.78 -28.89 -6.59
N LYS A 242 11.52 -29.93 -5.79
CA LYS A 242 10.31 -30.76 -5.93
C LYS A 242 9.21 -30.21 -5.04
N LEU A 243 8.02 -30.06 -5.60
CA LEU A 243 6.83 -29.64 -4.88
C LEU A 243 6.42 -30.72 -3.87
N ASP A 244 6.24 -30.34 -2.65
CA ASP A 244 5.65 -31.16 -1.59
C ASP A 244 4.77 -30.27 -0.72
N TRP A 245 3.45 -30.37 -0.93
CA TRP A 245 2.45 -29.57 -0.19
C TRP A 245 2.41 -29.88 1.32
N SER A 246 3.08 -30.92 1.79
CA SER A 246 3.19 -31.22 3.22
C SER A 246 4.42 -30.58 3.88
N SER A 247 5.37 -30.11 3.09
CA SER A 247 6.56 -29.43 3.60
C SER A 247 6.26 -28.00 4.09
N PRO A 248 7.06 -27.48 5.03
CA PRO A 248 6.82 -26.14 5.60
C PRO A 248 6.69 -25.04 4.54
N LEU A 249 7.65 -25.01 3.61
CA LEU A 249 7.71 -24.01 2.54
C LEU A 249 6.46 -24.01 1.66
N PHE A 250 6.09 -25.18 1.14
CA PHE A 250 5.01 -25.25 0.16
C PHE A 250 3.64 -25.20 0.82
N LEU A 251 3.50 -25.73 2.04
CA LEU A 251 2.26 -25.56 2.80
C LEU A 251 2.00 -24.07 3.12
N CYS A 252 3.02 -23.34 3.59
CA CYS A 252 2.91 -21.90 3.79
C CYS A 252 2.62 -21.16 2.48
N LEU A 253 3.23 -21.56 1.37
CA LEU A 253 2.96 -20.97 0.06
C LEU A 253 1.50 -21.18 -0.38
N GLY A 254 0.97 -22.40 -0.22
CA GLY A 254 -0.43 -22.73 -0.48
C GLY A 254 -1.38 -21.90 0.37
N CYS A 255 -1.09 -21.77 1.66
CA CYS A 255 -1.83 -20.88 2.56
C CYS A 255 -1.82 -19.42 2.09
N MET A 256 -0.65 -18.91 1.69
CA MET A 256 -0.51 -17.54 1.18
C MET A 256 -1.32 -17.31 -0.08
N PHE A 257 -1.37 -18.29 -0.99
CA PHE A 257 -2.14 -18.17 -2.22
C PHE A 257 -3.63 -18.23 -1.97
N ALA A 258 -4.09 -19.19 -1.17
CA ALA A 258 -5.49 -19.30 -0.77
C ALA A 258 -5.96 -18.05 -0.02
N LEU A 259 -5.17 -17.59 0.95
CA LEU A 259 -5.44 -16.35 1.68
C LEU A 259 -5.41 -15.11 0.77
N GLY A 260 -4.45 -15.02 -0.14
CA GLY A 260 -4.35 -13.95 -1.13
C GLY A 260 -5.58 -13.88 -2.04
N GLY A 261 -6.08 -15.04 -2.48
CA GLY A 261 -7.31 -15.16 -3.27
C GLY A 261 -8.58 -14.77 -2.52
N ALA A 262 -8.63 -15.03 -1.21
CA ALA A 262 -9.79 -14.75 -0.36
C ALA A 262 -9.80 -13.34 0.27
N THR A 263 -8.67 -12.64 0.32
CA THR A 263 -8.55 -11.37 1.05
C THR A 263 -7.93 -10.24 0.23
N GLY A 264 -7.29 -10.57 -0.88
CA GLY A 264 -6.53 -9.61 -1.67
C GLY A 264 -5.36 -8.97 -0.92
N PHE A 265 -4.74 -9.65 0.06
CA PHE A 265 -3.55 -9.16 0.75
C PHE A 265 -2.43 -8.79 -0.22
N ARG A 266 -1.67 -7.74 0.11
CA ARG A 266 -0.47 -7.39 -0.63
C ARG A 266 0.69 -8.33 -0.25
N LYS A 267 1.60 -8.58 -1.17
CA LYS A 267 2.78 -9.41 -0.88
C LYS A 267 3.55 -8.94 0.35
N ALA A 268 3.71 -7.63 0.52
CA ALA A 268 4.37 -7.05 1.69
C ALA A 268 3.61 -7.22 3.01
N GLU A 269 2.35 -7.63 2.99
CA GLU A 269 1.55 -7.93 4.19
C GLU A 269 1.79 -9.37 4.67
N VAL A 270 2.20 -10.26 3.77
CA VAL A 270 2.33 -11.72 4.02
C VAL A 270 3.76 -12.25 3.90
N ALA A 271 4.67 -11.53 3.28
CA ALA A 271 6.07 -11.90 3.08
C ALA A 271 7.00 -10.69 3.30
N LEU A 272 8.29 -10.96 3.47
CA LEU A 272 9.30 -9.94 3.77
C LEU A 272 10.34 -9.84 2.65
N PRO A 273 11.06 -8.72 2.52
CA PRO A 273 12.29 -8.68 1.75
C PRO A 273 13.27 -9.74 2.27
N ALA A 274 14.13 -10.26 1.38
CA ALA A 274 15.14 -11.23 1.79
C ALA A 274 16.02 -10.67 2.94
N ASN A 275 16.38 -11.54 3.88
CA ASN A 275 17.22 -11.23 5.05
C ASN A 275 16.65 -10.13 5.97
N THR A 276 15.36 -9.85 5.90
CA THR A 276 14.69 -8.94 6.82
C THR A 276 14.19 -9.75 8.03
N PRO A 277 14.51 -9.35 9.27
CA PRO A 277 13.98 -10.00 10.45
C PRO A 277 12.46 -9.81 10.51
N PHE A 278 11.78 -10.78 11.12
CA PHE A 278 10.35 -10.67 11.36
C PHE A 278 10.05 -9.53 12.34
N ASP A 279 9.02 -8.76 12.05
CA ASP A 279 8.49 -7.71 12.91
C ASP A 279 6.97 -7.89 13.12
N ASP A 280 6.44 -7.23 14.15
CA ASP A 280 5.02 -7.26 14.53
C ASP A 280 4.08 -6.55 13.53
N LYS A 281 4.63 -5.86 12.54
CA LYS A 281 3.86 -5.20 11.47
C LYS A 281 3.38 -6.17 10.40
N ARG A 282 3.72 -7.45 10.53
CA ARG A 282 3.37 -8.52 9.58
C ARG A 282 2.44 -9.53 10.23
N LEU A 283 1.85 -10.40 9.40
CA LEU A 283 1.04 -11.49 9.93
C LEU A 283 1.89 -12.42 10.78
N SER A 284 1.60 -12.44 12.08
CA SER A 284 2.11 -13.43 13.04
C SER A 284 1.13 -14.59 13.18
N ARG A 285 1.55 -15.65 13.87
CA ARG A 285 0.62 -16.73 14.24
C ARG A 285 -0.54 -16.21 15.10
N SER A 286 -0.33 -15.19 15.93
CA SER A 286 -1.40 -14.58 16.74
C SER A 286 -2.37 -13.72 15.92
N SER A 287 -2.06 -13.43 14.66
CA SER A 287 -3.00 -12.78 13.73
C SER A 287 -4.09 -13.75 13.25
N LEU A 288 -3.88 -15.05 13.40
CA LEU A 288 -4.85 -16.09 13.05
C LEU A 288 -5.58 -16.56 14.31
N LEU A 289 -6.89 -16.42 14.29
CA LEU A 289 -7.82 -16.92 15.28
C LEU A 289 -8.83 -17.85 14.61
N TRP A 290 -9.63 -18.53 15.40
CA TRP A 290 -10.65 -19.44 14.91
C TRP A 290 -11.97 -19.18 15.61
N TYR A 291 -13.02 -19.03 14.83
CA TYR A 291 -14.39 -18.99 15.35
C TYR A 291 -14.97 -20.39 15.19
N ILE A 292 -15.14 -21.08 16.31
CA ILE A 292 -15.51 -22.49 16.37
C ILE A 292 -16.68 -22.62 17.33
N ASP A 293 -17.77 -23.21 16.86
CA ASP A 293 -18.96 -23.47 17.68
C ASP A 293 -19.46 -22.26 18.47
N GLY A 294 -19.50 -21.10 17.79
CA GLY A 294 -19.97 -19.84 18.40
C GLY A 294 -18.94 -19.11 19.27
N ALA A 295 -17.71 -19.64 19.44
CA ALA A 295 -16.69 -19.04 20.27
C ALA A 295 -15.41 -18.69 19.50
N LEU A 296 -14.79 -17.55 19.86
CA LEU A 296 -13.52 -17.11 19.28
C LEU A 296 -12.35 -17.73 20.05
N ASN A 297 -11.52 -18.51 19.36
CA ASN A 297 -10.37 -19.21 19.91
C ASN A 297 -9.06 -18.64 19.32
N ALA A 298 -8.20 -18.12 20.17
CA ALA A 298 -6.91 -17.57 19.76
C ALA A 298 -5.82 -18.64 19.61
N ASP A 299 -5.94 -19.73 20.33
CA ASP A 299 -4.96 -20.82 20.40
C ASP A 299 -5.68 -22.17 20.55
N PRO A 300 -6.45 -22.62 19.54
CA PRO A 300 -7.19 -23.87 19.65
C PRO A 300 -6.26 -25.08 19.62
N PRO A 301 -6.55 -26.12 20.37
CA PRO A 301 -5.85 -27.40 20.27
C PRO A 301 -6.11 -28.05 18.92
N VAL A 302 -5.16 -28.85 18.44
CA VAL A 302 -5.23 -29.52 17.11
C VAL A 302 -6.51 -30.35 16.97
N ALA A 303 -6.97 -31.03 18.04
CA ALA A 303 -8.20 -31.80 18.00
C ALA A 303 -9.42 -30.93 17.62
N LEU A 304 -9.50 -29.71 18.14
CA LEU A 304 -10.58 -28.78 17.82
C LEU A 304 -10.50 -28.30 16.38
N LEU A 305 -9.31 -28.08 15.86
CA LEU A 305 -9.12 -27.73 14.44
C LEU A 305 -9.53 -28.87 13.48
N LEU A 306 -9.36 -30.12 13.90
CA LEU A 306 -9.79 -31.28 13.11
C LEU A 306 -11.31 -31.51 13.13
N SER A 307 -12.03 -30.89 14.06
CA SER A 307 -13.49 -31.00 14.20
C SER A 307 -14.27 -29.83 13.56
N LEU A 308 -13.62 -28.97 12.77
CA LEU A 308 -14.28 -27.84 12.12
C LEU A 308 -15.43 -28.27 11.20
N VAL A 309 -16.53 -27.55 11.30
CA VAL A 309 -17.78 -27.83 10.55
C VAL A 309 -17.98 -26.81 9.45
N PRO A 310 -18.14 -27.24 8.17
CA PRO A 310 -18.42 -26.35 7.07
C PRO A 310 -19.69 -25.51 7.29
N GLY A 311 -19.65 -24.24 6.86
CA GLY A 311 -20.78 -23.32 6.99
C GLY A 311 -21.03 -22.77 8.41
N ARG A 312 -20.40 -23.32 9.43
CA ARG A 312 -20.51 -22.86 10.82
C ARG A 312 -19.22 -22.22 11.33
N ASP A 313 -18.09 -22.83 11.02
CA ASP A 313 -16.79 -22.44 11.59
C ASP A 313 -15.95 -21.63 10.59
N PHE A 314 -15.11 -20.74 11.12
CA PHE A 314 -14.36 -19.79 10.31
C PHE A 314 -12.90 -19.68 10.80
N ALA A 315 -11.97 -19.53 9.88
CA ALA A 315 -10.70 -18.89 10.21
C ALA A 315 -10.91 -17.38 10.28
N VAL A 316 -10.32 -16.74 11.26
CA VAL A 316 -10.45 -15.30 11.50
C VAL A 316 -9.05 -14.68 11.44
N VAL A 317 -8.81 -13.81 10.48
CA VAL A 317 -7.51 -13.18 10.29
C VAL A 317 -7.57 -11.71 10.65
N LYS A 318 -6.74 -11.28 11.59
CA LYS A 318 -6.52 -9.86 11.90
C LYS A 318 -5.59 -9.28 10.84
N PRO A 319 -6.05 -8.28 10.05
CA PRO A 319 -5.21 -7.68 9.03
C PRO A 319 -3.95 -7.04 9.64
N PRO A 320 -2.80 -7.19 9.01
CA PRO A 320 -1.59 -6.51 9.44
C PRO A 320 -1.65 -5.02 9.06
N ARG A 321 -0.76 -4.23 9.63
CA ARG A 321 -0.54 -2.86 9.18
C ARG A 321 -0.23 -2.82 7.69
N SER A 322 -0.75 -1.83 6.99
CA SER A 322 -0.62 -1.75 5.54
C SER A 322 -0.27 -0.33 5.08
N LYS A 323 0.06 -0.17 3.79
CA LYS A 323 0.29 1.16 3.21
C LYS A 323 -0.91 2.12 3.38
N ALA A 324 -2.13 1.59 3.42
CA ALA A 324 -3.36 2.37 3.59
C ALA A 324 -3.77 2.53 5.07
N ASP A 325 -3.10 1.80 5.97
CA ASP A 325 -3.36 1.79 7.41
C ASP A 325 -2.05 1.49 8.14
N GLN A 326 -1.21 2.52 8.27
CA GLN A 326 0.14 2.36 8.82
C GLN A 326 0.13 2.12 10.32
N ASP A 327 -0.86 2.66 10.99
CA ASP A 327 -1.01 2.55 12.44
C ASP A 327 -1.82 1.31 12.86
N GLY A 328 -2.47 0.63 11.89
CA GLY A 328 -3.34 -0.51 12.15
C GLY A 328 -4.65 -0.15 12.85
N THR A 329 -5.00 1.15 12.88
CA THR A 329 -6.20 1.64 13.57
C THR A 329 -7.44 1.66 12.68
N LYS A 330 -7.25 1.66 11.37
CA LYS A 330 -8.32 1.80 10.37
C LYS A 330 -8.94 0.45 9.99
N PHE A 331 -8.11 -0.54 9.73
CA PHE A 331 -8.55 -1.87 9.29
C PHE A 331 -8.13 -2.98 10.26
N GLY A 332 -7.12 -2.77 11.10
CA GLY A 332 -6.62 -3.76 12.04
C GLY A 332 -7.65 -4.17 13.11
N ALA A 333 -8.63 -3.31 13.37
CA ALA A 333 -9.76 -3.60 14.26
C ALA A 333 -10.87 -4.43 13.58
N LEU A 334 -10.83 -4.64 12.26
CA LEU A 334 -11.83 -5.36 11.50
C LEU A 334 -11.28 -6.71 11.06
N PRO A 335 -11.50 -7.79 11.82
CA PRO A 335 -11.05 -9.12 11.45
C PRO A 335 -11.77 -9.61 10.19
N ILE A 336 -11.08 -10.43 9.41
CA ILE A 336 -11.60 -11.04 8.19
C ILE A 336 -12.03 -12.46 8.53
N TYR A 337 -13.29 -12.78 8.31
CA TYR A 337 -13.87 -14.09 8.50
C TYR A 337 -13.78 -14.89 7.22
N LEU A 338 -13.13 -16.05 7.27
CA LEU A 338 -12.94 -16.98 6.16
C LEU A 338 -13.72 -18.26 6.44
N PRO A 339 -14.82 -18.52 5.72
CA PRO A 339 -15.62 -19.70 5.98
C PRO A 339 -14.81 -20.97 5.71
N PHE A 340 -14.94 -21.95 6.59
CA PHE A 340 -14.31 -23.25 6.42
C PHE A 340 -15.13 -24.10 5.43
N ASP A 341 -14.48 -24.53 4.36
CA ASP A 341 -15.05 -25.43 3.36
C ASP A 341 -13.99 -26.44 2.88
N PRO A 342 -14.02 -27.69 3.35
CA PRO A 342 -13.08 -28.71 2.95
C PRO A 342 -13.30 -29.24 1.52
N ALA A 343 -14.45 -28.96 0.88
CA ALA A 343 -14.75 -29.38 -0.48
C ALA A 343 -14.10 -28.47 -1.52
N ASP A 344 -13.75 -27.22 -1.15
CA ASP A 344 -13.04 -26.33 -2.05
C ASP A 344 -11.51 -26.40 -1.81
N PRO A 345 -10.74 -26.95 -2.76
CA PRO A 345 -9.28 -27.02 -2.62
C PRO A 345 -8.60 -25.65 -2.59
N GLY A 346 -9.30 -24.58 -3.00
CA GLY A 346 -8.85 -23.19 -2.91
C GLY A 346 -9.20 -22.50 -1.60
N ASN A 347 -9.91 -23.18 -0.68
CA ASN A 347 -10.41 -22.57 0.54
C ASN A 347 -9.29 -22.15 1.49
N ALA A 348 -9.28 -20.88 1.88
CA ALA A 348 -8.22 -20.32 2.72
C ALA A 348 -8.25 -20.89 4.15
N ALA A 349 -9.42 -21.09 4.75
CA ALA A 349 -9.52 -21.66 6.08
C ALA A 349 -9.04 -23.12 6.12
N LEU A 350 -9.30 -23.91 5.07
CA LEU A 350 -8.78 -25.27 4.94
C LEU A 350 -7.24 -25.30 4.93
N TRP A 351 -6.61 -24.42 4.14
CA TRP A 351 -5.15 -24.34 4.08
C TRP A 351 -4.55 -23.87 5.41
N LEU A 352 -5.14 -22.90 6.05
CA LEU A 352 -4.73 -22.42 7.38
C LEU A 352 -4.91 -23.50 8.46
N GLN A 353 -5.99 -24.28 8.40
CA GLN A 353 -6.19 -25.44 9.28
C GLN A 353 -5.06 -26.47 9.10
N ARG A 354 -4.71 -26.81 7.84
CA ARG A 354 -3.58 -27.72 7.56
C ARG A 354 -2.27 -27.19 8.12
N LEU A 355 -2.04 -25.89 8.03
CA LEU A 355 -0.84 -25.23 8.57
C LEU A 355 -0.78 -25.35 10.11
N GLU A 356 -1.86 -24.99 10.80
CA GLU A 356 -1.94 -25.05 12.27
C GLU A 356 -1.88 -26.48 12.79
N THR A 357 -2.49 -27.45 12.10
CA THR A 357 -2.45 -28.87 12.50
C THR A 357 -1.10 -29.52 12.23
N ARG A 358 -0.42 -29.16 11.15
CA ARG A 358 0.88 -29.74 10.79
C ARG A 358 2.04 -29.13 11.56
N PHE A 359 1.97 -27.82 11.83
CA PHE A 359 3.00 -27.04 12.53
C PHE A 359 2.34 -26.24 13.67
N PRO A 360 1.87 -26.92 14.73
CA PRO A 360 1.20 -26.23 15.82
C PRO A 360 2.12 -25.23 16.51
N CYS A 361 1.55 -24.12 16.94
CA CYS A 361 2.27 -23.06 17.65
C CYS A 361 1.36 -22.51 18.75
N HIS A 362 1.78 -22.60 20.01
CA HIS A 362 0.98 -22.28 21.17
C HIS A 362 1.59 -21.17 22.04
N GLY A 363 0.73 -20.52 22.82
CA GLY A 363 1.09 -19.54 23.84
C GLY A 363 1.74 -18.27 23.26
N THR A 364 2.68 -17.71 24.02
CA THR A 364 3.34 -16.43 23.70
C THR A 364 4.15 -16.47 22.40
N ARG A 365 4.61 -17.64 21.98
CA ARG A 365 5.33 -17.80 20.70
C ARG A 365 4.50 -17.39 19.50
N ARG A 366 3.17 -17.45 19.56
CA ARG A 366 2.29 -17.06 18.46
C ARG A 366 2.48 -15.59 18.03
N SER A 367 2.81 -14.70 18.96
CA SER A 367 3.03 -13.28 18.64
C SER A 367 4.42 -12.99 18.04
N THR A 368 5.40 -13.82 18.35
CA THR A 368 6.80 -13.60 17.93
C THR A 368 7.17 -14.34 16.65
N LEU A 369 6.34 -15.29 16.20
CA LEU A 369 6.61 -16.07 15.00
C LEU A 369 5.77 -15.63 13.81
N PRO A 370 6.35 -15.60 12.58
CA PRO A 370 5.60 -15.29 11.37
C PRO A 370 4.52 -16.34 11.12
N LEU A 371 3.40 -15.92 10.53
CA LEU A 371 2.36 -16.85 10.09
C LEU A 371 2.89 -17.76 8.98
N PHE A 372 3.68 -17.21 8.05
CA PHE A 372 4.27 -17.92 6.91
C PHE A 372 5.79 -17.92 6.98
N PHE A 373 6.37 -19.10 6.87
CA PHE A 373 7.81 -19.33 7.02
C PHE A 373 8.33 -20.31 5.97
N GLU A 374 9.62 -20.24 5.69
CA GLU A 374 10.29 -21.13 4.72
C GLU A 374 10.76 -22.43 5.37
N GLU A 375 11.09 -22.40 6.67
CA GLU A 375 11.65 -23.51 7.43
C GLU A 375 10.98 -23.66 8.80
N ALA A 376 10.64 -24.89 9.18
CA ALA A 376 9.93 -25.15 10.44
C ALA A 376 10.81 -24.95 11.68
N VAL A 377 12.12 -25.15 11.59
CA VAL A 377 13.05 -25.05 12.72
C VAL A 377 13.39 -23.60 13.02
N SER A 378 13.85 -22.87 12.03
CA SER A 378 14.29 -21.47 12.16
C SER A 378 13.14 -20.49 12.18
N HIS A 379 11.95 -20.89 11.72
CA HIS A 379 10.80 -20.02 11.44
C HIS A 379 11.18 -18.80 10.59
N ARG A 380 12.15 -18.96 9.68
CA ARG A 380 12.56 -17.90 8.77
C ARG A 380 11.36 -17.42 7.96
N PRO A 381 11.02 -16.11 8.01
CA PRO A 381 9.87 -15.58 7.31
C PRO A 381 9.93 -15.87 5.81
N MET A 382 8.77 -16.07 5.19
CA MET A 382 8.67 -16.22 3.73
C MET A 382 9.21 -14.98 3.03
N SER A 383 10.14 -15.17 2.08
CA SER A 383 10.76 -14.06 1.36
C SER A 383 9.99 -13.67 0.10
N HIS A 384 10.04 -12.38 -0.28
CA HIS A 384 9.43 -11.89 -1.54
C HIS A 384 9.97 -12.64 -2.76
N VAL A 385 11.26 -12.94 -2.77
CA VAL A 385 11.94 -13.64 -3.87
C VAL A 385 11.43 -15.07 -3.98
N THR A 386 11.35 -15.78 -2.87
CA THR A 386 10.83 -17.15 -2.81
C THR A 386 9.40 -17.22 -3.34
N VAL A 387 8.53 -16.30 -2.87
CA VAL A 387 7.13 -16.25 -3.31
C VAL A 387 7.02 -15.99 -4.81
N ASP A 388 7.73 -14.98 -5.33
CA ASP A 388 7.65 -14.64 -6.76
C ASP A 388 8.18 -15.78 -7.64
N THR A 389 9.31 -16.38 -7.25
CA THR A 389 9.94 -17.48 -8.00
C THR A 389 9.03 -18.70 -8.04
N LEU A 390 8.52 -19.13 -6.89
CA LEU A 390 7.68 -20.34 -6.81
C LEU A 390 6.31 -20.11 -7.45
N LEU A 391 5.71 -18.93 -7.30
CA LEU A 391 4.48 -18.58 -8.02
C LEU A 391 4.69 -18.67 -9.54
N LYS A 392 5.79 -18.14 -10.05
CA LYS A 392 6.11 -18.20 -11.48
C LYS A 392 6.27 -19.62 -11.98
N HIS A 393 6.96 -20.47 -11.22
CA HIS A 393 7.11 -21.90 -11.59
C HIS A 393 5.77 -22.64 -11.55
N LEU A 394 4.94 -22.42 -10.52
CA LEU A 394 3.61 -23.03 -10.43
C LEU A 394 2.69 -22.58 -11.57
N LEU A 395 2.71 -21.29 -11.93
CA LEU A 395 1.96 -20.77 -13.07
C LEU A 395 2.36 -21.48 -14.37
N ARG A 396 3.64 -21.74 -14.59
CA ARG A 396 4.15 -22.47 -15.77
C ARG A 396 3.78 -23.95 -15.78
N CYS A 397 3.41 -24.54 -14.64
CA CYS A 397 2.84 -25.88 -14.61
C CYS A 397 1.40 -25.95 -15.16
N VAL A 398 0.66 -24.82 -15.13
CA VAL A 398 -0.77 -24.78 -15.47
C VAL A 398 -1.11 -23.88 -16.64
N LEU A 399 -0.18 -23.03 -17.08
CA LEU A 399 -0.33 -22.06 -18.16
C LEU A 399 0.89 -22.08 -19.10
N PRO A 400 0.71 -21.70 -20.37
CA PRO A 400 1.82 -21.40 -21.26
C PRO A 400 2.72 -20.29 -20.69
N GLU A 401 4.01 -20.33 -20.97
CA GLU A 401 5.02 -19.41 -20.40
C GLU A 401 4.68 -17.94 -20.64
N ALA A 402 4.29 -17.58 -21.86
CA ALA A 402 3.93 -16.21 -22.23
C ALA A 402 2.70 -15.69 -21.45
N GLU A 403 1.78 -16.58 -21.10
CA GLU A 403 0.61 -16.26 -20.30
C GLU A 403 1.01 -16.15 -18.80
N ALA A 404 1.80 -17.09 -18.30
CA ALA A 404 2.28 -17.12 -16.92
C ALA A 404 3.01 -15.81 -16.52
N ASP A 405 3.75 -15.20 -17.44
CA ASP A 405 4.47 -13.93 -17.20
C ASP A 405 3.56 -12.71 -17.01
N ARG A 406 2.27 -12.84 -17.36
CA ARG A 406 1.26 -11.78 -17.14
C ARG A 406 0.74 -11.75 -15.71
N TYR A 407 1.09 -12.71 -14.86
CA TYR A 407 0.68 -12.82 -13.47
C TYR A 407 1.80 -12.46 -12.50
N SER A 408 1.43 -12.09 -11.30
CA SER A 408 2.31 -11.86 -10.15
C SER A 408 1.50 -12.01 -8.86
N PHE A 409 2.12 -11.90 -7.69
CA PHE A 409 1.36 -11.93 -6.43
C PHE A 409 0.25 -10.85 -6.37
N HIS A 410 0.43 -9.71 -7.04
CA HIS A 410 -0.61 -8.68 -7.14
C HIS A 410 -1.88 -9.15 -7.90
N SER A 411 -1.75 -10.17 -8.72
CA SER A 411 -2.86 -10.80 -9.45
C SER A 411 -3.92 -11.41 -8.54
N PHE A 412 -3.57 -11.88 -7.35
CA PHE A 412 -4.54 -12.34 -6.35
C PHE A 412 -5.49 -11.21 -5.92
N ARG A 413 -4.94 -10.00 -5.68
CA ARG A 413 -5.74 -8.84 -5.30
C ARG A 413 -6.68 -8.39 -6.42
N ALA A 414 -6.20 -8.40 -7.66
CA ALA A 414 -7.02 -8.14 -8.82
C ALA A 414 -8.11 -9.22 -8.98
N GLY A 415 -7.74 -10.50 -8.83
CA GLY A 415 -8.66 -11.64 -8.91
C GLY A 415 -9.76 -11.59 -7.84
N PHE A 416 -9.39 -11.26 -6.59
CA PHE A 416 -10.34 -11.08 -5.48
C PHE A 416 -11.38 -10.00 -5.79
N ALA A 417 -10.93 -8.83 -6.25
CA ALA A 417 -11.83 -7.73 -6.59
C ALA A 417 -12.76 -8.08 -7.78
N CYS A 418 -12.20 -8.72 -8.82
CA CYS A 418 -12.97 -9.17 -9.96
C CYS A 418 -13.99 -10.24 -9.57
N ALA A 419 -13.64 -11.17 -8.68
CA ALA A 419 -14.55 -12.22 -8.20
C ALA A 419 -15.72 -11.62 -7.39
N LEU A 420 -15.44 -10.65 -6.51
CA LEU A 420 -16.48 -9.93 -5.77
C LEU A 420 -17.41 -9.15 -6.71
N LEU A 421 -16.84 -8.47 -7.70
CA LEU A 421 -17.62 -7.74 -8.69
C LEU A 421 -18.53 -8.69 -9.50
N ALA A 422 -17.99 -9.82 -9.96
CA ALA A 422 -18.76 -10.84 -10.68
C ALA A 422 -19.87 -11.47 -9.81
N ALA A 423 -19.67 -11.54 -8.51
CA ALA A 423 -20.69 -11.96 -7.54
C ALA A 423 -21.76 -10.87 -7.27
N GLY A 424 -21.66 -9.69 -7.90
CA GLY A 424 -22.62 -8.59 -7.70
C GLY A 424 -22.39 -7.82 -6.40
N CYS A 425 -21.24 -7.96 -5.76
CA CYS A 425 -20.92 -7.24 -4.53
C CYS A 425 -20.88 -5.73 -4.79
N PRO A 426 -21.54 -4.91 -3.96
CA PRO A 426 -21.55 -3.45 -4.13
C PRO A 426 -20.14 -2.84 -4.07
N PRO A 427 -19.85 -1.78 -4.84
CA PRO A 427 -18.52 -1.13 -4.88
C PRO A 427 -17.95 -0.74 -3.52
N GLY A 428 -18.77 -0.14 -2.66
CA GLY A 428 -18.35 0.25 -1.30
C GLY A 428 -17.98 -0.95 -0.44
N THR A 429 -18.68 -2.08 -0.58
CA THR A 429 -18.36 -3.34 0.10
C THR A 429 -17.07 -3.94 -0.43
N ILE A 430 -16.84 -3.92 -1.76
CA ILE A 430 -15.57 -4.36 -2.36
C ILE A 430 -14.42 -3.51 -1.83
N GLN A 431 -14.60 -2.19 -1.76
CA GLN A 431 -13.62 -1.25 -1.23
C GLN A 431 -13.24 -1.61 0.22
N ALA A 432 -14.25 -1.85 1.07
CA ALA A 432 -14.04 -2.23 2.47
C ALA A 432 -13.31 -3.58 2.60
N LEU A 433 -13.79 -4.62 1.91
CA LEU A 433 -13.20 -5.96 1.94
C LEU A 433 -11.77 -5.99 1.38
N ALA A 434 -11.51 -5.24 0.32
CA ALA A 434 -10.18 -5.11 -0.26
C ALA A 434 -9.28 -4.12 0.51
N ARG A 435 -9.79 -3.43 1.51
CA ARG A 435 -9.08 -2.41 2.32
C ARG A 435 -8.45 -1.34 1.44
N TRP A 436 -9.27 -0.74 0.57
CA TRP A 436 -8.86 0.39 -0.28
C TRP A 436 -9.25 1.72 0.36
N SER A 437 -8.37 2.70 0.25
CA SER A 437 -8.62 4.04 0.77
C SER A 437 -9.50 4.90 -0.14
N SER A 438 -9.60 4.55 -1.44
CA SER A 438 -10.40 5.28 -2.42
C SER A 438 -11.12 4.34 -3.39
N GLU A 439 -12.26 4.80 -3.92
CA GLU A 439 -13.02 4.10 -4.97
C GLU A 439 -12.26 4.03 -6.31
N GLU A 440 -11.35 4.95 -6.56
CA GLU A 440 -10.52 4.93 -7.78
C GLU A 440 -9.69 3.65 -7.90
N SER A 441 -9.31 3.06 -6.77
CA SER A 441 -8.70 1.74 -6.77
C SER A 441 -9.62 0.69 -7.38
N LEU A 442 -10.94 0.80 -7.19
CA LEU A 442 -11.90 -0.11 -7.79
C LEU A 442 -11.94 0.03 -9.30
N LYS A 443 -11.92 1.26 -9.85
CA LYS A 443 -11.92 1.53 -11.30
C LYS A 443 -10.75 0.84 -12.01
N VAL A 444 -9.61 0.71 -11.34
CA VAL A 444 -8.43 0.01 -11.88
C VAL A 444 -8.65 -1.49 -12.00
N TYR A 445 -9.41 -2.08 -11.07
CA TYR A 445 -9.61 -3.54 -10.95
C TYR A 445 -10.97 -4.01 -11.49
N ALA A 446 -11.96 -3.13 -11.55
CA ALA A 446 -13.29 -3.42 -12.10
C ALA A 446 -13.22 -3.54 -13.63
N ARG A 447 -12.66 -4.65 -14.11
CA ARG A 447 -12.63 -4.97 -15.53
C ARG A 447 -13.77 -5.89 -15.84
N LEU A 448 -14.75 -5.36 -16.55
CA LEU A 448 -15.79 -6.18 -17.15
C LEU A 448 -15.18 -6.99 -18.29
N ASN A 449 -15.51 -8.27 -18.36
CA ASN A 449 -15.25 -9.04 -19.56
C ASN A 449 -16.23 -8.60 -20.66
N PRO A 450 -16.00 -8.94 -21.95
CA PRO A 450 -16.88 -8.54 -23.04
C PRO A 450 -18.34 -8.96 -22.84
N SER A 451 -18.59 -10.12 -22.23
CA SER A 451 -19.95 -10.62 -21.97
C SER A 451 -20.66 -9.80 -20.91
N ASP A 452 -19.97 -9.46 -19.81
CA ASP A 452 -20.51 -8.62 -18.75
C ASP A 452 -20.77 -7.20 -19.27
N TYR A 453 -19.85 -6.67 -20.10
CA TYR A 453 -20.02 -5.36 -20.72
C TYR A 453 -21.26 -5.36 -21.62
N ALA A 454 -21.42 -6.37 -22.48
CA ALA A 454 -22.59 -6.53 -23.36
C ALA A 454 -23.89 -6.66 -22.56
N ALA A 455 -23.90 -7.43 -21.46
CA ALA A 455 -25.05 -7.57 -20.58
C ALA A 455 -25.48 -6.23 -19.97
N TRP A 456 -24.51 -5.40 -19.53
CA TRP A 456 -24.81 -4.06 -19.01
C TRP A 456 -25.33 -3.12 -20.07
N ILE A 457 -24.80 -3.13 -21.29
CA ILE A 457 -25.35 -2.33 -22.43
C ILE A 457 -26.77 -2.76 -22.75
N THR A 458 -27.02 -4.06 -22.81
CA THR A 458 -28.38 -4.59 -23.05
C THR A 458 -29.33 -4.15 -21.93
N LYS A 459 -28.90 -4.24 -20.66
CA LYS A 459 -29.70 -3.79 -19.52
C LYS A 459 -29.97 -2.30 -19.59
N ALA A 460 -28.99 -1.50 -19.95
CA ALA A 460 -29.15 -0.05 -20.09
C ALA A 460 -30.09 0.33 -21.20
N SER A 461 -30.04 -0.35 -22.36
CA SER A 461 -30.92 -0.08 -23.51
C SER A 461 -32.39 -0.39 -23.26
N THR A 462 -32.68 -1.22 -22.25
CA THR A 462 -34.07 -1.57 -21.87
C THR A 462 -34.63 -0.68 -20.75
N GLN A 463 -33.81 0.23 -20.17
CA GLN A 463 -34.29 1.11 -19.12
C GLN A 463 -35.05 2.30 -19.69
N ARG A 464 -36.16 2.66 -19.02
CA ARG A 464 -36.89 3.89 -19.31
C ARG A 464 -36.14 5.08 -18.68
N THR A 465 -35.74 6.01 -19.52
CA THR A 465 -35.02 7.23 -19.09
C THR A 465 -35.90 8.48 -19.13
N ASP A 466 -37.19 8.34 -19.45
CA ASP A 466 -38.14 9.43 -19.64
C ASP A 466 -38.32 10.30 -18.37
N SER A 467 -38.06 9.72 -17.20
CA SER A 467 -38.10 10.45 -15.92
C SER A 467 -36.75 11.04 -15.49
N THR A 468 -35.68 10.77 -16.25
CA THR A 468 -34.34 11.24 -15.88
C THR A 468 -34.14 12.66 -16.41
N THR A 469 -34.11 13.65 -15.51
CA THR A 469 -33.80 15.04 -15.88
C THR A 469 -32.33 15.31 -15.69
N THR A 470 -31.67 15.89 -16.69
CA THR A 470 -30.26 16.27 -16.65
C THR A 470 -29.89 17.27 -15.54
N ARG A 471 -30.92 17.94 -14.94
CA ARG A 471 -30.72 18.90 -13.84
C ARG A 471 -30.22 18.27 -12.53
N HIS A 472 -30.37 16.97 -12.33
CA HIS A 472 -29.96 16.26 -11.12
C HIS A 472 -28.84 15.25 -11.35
N MET A 473 -28.31 15.18 -12.57
CA MET A 473 -27.10 14.39 -12.81
C MET A 473 -25.89 15.21 -12.33
N PRO A 474 -25.04 14.63 -11.49
CA PRO A 474 -23.73 15.23 -11.29
C PRO A 474 -23.02 15.30 -12.64
N PRO A 475 -22.27 16.38 -12.91
CA PRO A 475 -21.54 16.47 -14.17
C PRO A 475 -20.68 15.22 -14.34
N LEU A 476 -20.77 14.60 -15.54
CA LEU A 476 -19.84 13.56 -15.92
C LEU A 476 -18.43 14.15 -15.77
N ILE A 477 -17.71 13.68 -14.77
CA ILE A 477 -16.34 14.09 -14.55
C ILE A 477 -15.53 13.39 -15.63
N ASP A 478 -15.29 14.09 -16.73
CA ASP A 478 -14.36 13.68 -17.76
C ASP A 478 -12.95 13.60 -17.13
N ASP A 479 -12.13 12.63 -17.53
CA ASP A 479 -10.77 12.46 -16.99
C ASP A 479 -9.91 13.74 -17.14
N TYR A 480 -10.28 14.62 -18.07
CA TYR A 480 -9.74 15.97 -18.21
C TYR A 480 -10.08 16.88 -17.01
N VAL A 481 -11.28 16.75 -16.44
CA VAL A 481 -11.74 17.55 -15.29
C VAL A 481 -11.11 17.06 -13.99
N ILE A 482 -10.73 15.79 -13.91
CA ILE A 482 -9.98 15.26 -12.76
C ILE A 482 -8.59 15.89 -12.73
N MET A 483 -7.95 16.07 -13.87
CA MET A 483 -6.66 16.74 -13.96
C MET A 483 -6.76 18.23 -13.69
N GLU A 484 -7.80 18.90 -14.19
CA GLU A 484 -8.10 20.29 -13.85
C GLU A 484 -8.51 20.47 -12.39
N SER A 485 -9.22 19.52 -11.78
CA SER A 485 -9.56 19.61 -10.34
C SER A 485 -8.34 19.37 -9.44
N PHE A 486 -7.33 18.60 -9.87
CA PHE A 486 -6.03 18.54 -9.19
C PHE A 486 -5.26 19.86 -9.31
N LEU A 487 -5.32 20.52 -10.46
CA LEU A 487 -4.73 21.85 -10.66
C LEU A 487 -5.50 22.94 -9.92
N ALA A 488 -6.84 22.86 -9.88
CA ALA A 488 -7.69 23.76 -9.13
C ALA A 488 -7.58 23.55 -7.59
N ALA A 489 -7.29 22.34 -7.12
CA ALA A 489 -6.98 22.09 -5.72
C ALA A 489 -5.65 22.76 -5.30
N GLU A 490 -4.63 22.76 -6.16
CA GLU A 490 -3.42 23.56 -5.93
C GLU A 490 -3.75 25.06 -5.84
N ASP A 491 -4.66 25.58 -6.67
CA ASP A 491 -5.10 26.97 -6.64
C ASP A 491 -5.95 27.31 -5.40
N ILE A 492 -6.76 26.37 -4.89
CA ILE A 492 -7.53 26.54 -3.66
C ILE A 492 -6.60 26.59 -2.44
N PHE A 493 -5.58 25.74 -2.40
CA PHE A 493 -4.56 25.77 -1.35
C PHE A 493 -3.75 27.07 -1.42
N LYS A 494 -3.40 27.55 -2.62
CA LYS A 494 -2.71 28.84 -2.80
C LYS A 494 -3.56 30.00 -2.29
N ARG A 495 -4.87 30.05 -2.60
CA ARG A 495 -5.78 31.09 -2.10
C ARG A 495 -6.03 31.02 -0.59
N ALA A 496 -5.93 29.83 0.02
CA ALA A 496 -6.01 29.66 1.46
C ALA A 496 -4.73 30.19 2.13
N ASP A 497 -3.57 29.90 1.56
CA ASP A 497 -2.28 30.41 2.04
C ASP A 497 -2.19 31.95 1.87
N ASP A 498 -2.67 32.49 0.75
CA ASP A 498 -2.71 33.94 0.49
C ASP A 498 -3.65 34.67 1.47
N ARG A 499 -4.75 34.04 1.92
CA ARG A 499 -5.65 34.59 2.95
C ARG A 499 -5.07 34.54 4.35
N LEU A 500 -4.30 33.49 4.68
CA LEU A 500 -3.59 33.39 5.94
C LEU A 500 -2.40 34.34 6.02
N ALA A 501 -1.81 34.71 4.89
CA ALA A 501 -0.73 35.72 4.84
C ALA A 501 -1.25 37.16 4.88
N ALA A 502 -2.54 37.39 4.60
CA ALA A 502 -3.18 38.71 4.60
C ALA A 502 -3.95 39.01 5.91
N SER A 503 -4.06 38.05 6.83
CA SER A 503 -4.60 38.18 8.18
C SER A 503 -3.50 38.30 9.23
#